data_cf11ca87ca7038e138e0c3ee2ecc5b86
#
_entry.id   cf11ca87ca7038e138e0c3ee2ecc5b86
#
_cell.length_a   1.000
_cell.length_b   1.000
_cell.length_c   1.000
_cell.angle_alpha   90.00
_cell.angle_beta   90.00
_cell.angle_gamma   90.00
#
_symmetry.space_group_name_H-M   'P 1'
#
loop_
_entity.id
_entity.type
_entity.pdbx_description
1 polymer ?
#
loop_
_entity_poly.entity_id
_entity_poly.type
_entity_poly.pdbx_seq_one_letter_code
_entity_poly.pdbx_strand_id
1 'polypeptide(L)'
;VQFLLFQPENVSVEFDGDITDNLLLFTSKPVVDKDAAAREAKKAGRSFVYVAPGFYDKDNMPIGKIPSSTTVYLAPGSYIDGTLAIEDVKDVSIIGRGVCRPSSGYEGVHVHRSRNVLIDGVTLCTCPVGGSDGVTLHDVHSISHPSWGDGLNVFASSNVLYDRVFCRNSDDCTTAYATRKGFEGSVHNVRMTNSTLWADVAHPIFIGIHGNSDKMDSIVGLRYDNIDILCQAEPQIDYQGCLAINAGDNNLVKDVVFDNIRIENIMQGCIT
;
A
#
# COMPACT_ATOMS: atom_id res chain seq x y z
N VAL A 1 -12.76 -22.09 -19.52
CA VAL A 1 -11.99 -22.65 -18.40
C VAL A 1 -12.78 -22.42 -17.13
N GLN A 2 -12.79 -23.39 -16.22
CA GLN A 2 -13.43 -23.30 -14.89
C GLN A 2 -12.41 -23.77 -13.86
N PHE A 3 -12.26 -23.01 -12.79
CA PHE A 3 -11.42 -23.37 -11.65
C PHE A 3 -12.13 -23.00 -10.34
N LEU A 4 -11.65 -23.54 -9.22
CA LEU A 4 -12.23 -23.36 -7.91
C LEU A 4 -11.15 -22.82 -6.96
N LEU A 5 -11.46 -21.75 -6.24
CA LEU A 5 -10.65 -21.25 -5.13
C LEU A 5 -11.26 -21.73 -3.81
N PHE A 6 -10.44 -22.28 -2.93
CA PHE A 6 -10.89 -22.85 -1.65
C PHE A 6 -10.85 -21.84 -0.50
N GLN A 7 -10.16 -20.75 -0.71
CA GLN A 7 -10.00 -19.64 0.23
C GLN A 7 -9.85 -18.31 -0.54
N PRO A 8 -10.00 -17.16 0.12
CA PRO A 8 -9.70 -15.88 -0.50
C PRO A 8 -8.22 -15.78 -0.90
N GLU A 9 -7.96 -15.48 -2.17
CA GLU A 9 -6.63 -15.38 -2.76
C GLU A 9 -6.59 -14.25 -3.81
N ASN A 10 -5.40 -13.72 -4.05
CA ASN A 10 -5.10 -12.83 -5.17
C ASN A 10 -4.46 -13.67 -6.27
N VAL A 11 -5.08 -13.74 -7.44
CA VAL A 11 -4.69 -14.65 -8.53
C VAL A 11 -4.45 -13.87 -9.81
N SER A 12 -3.37 -14.19 -10.50
CA SER A 12 -3.17 -13.81 -11.90
C SER A 12 -3.67 -14.93 -12.80
N VAL A 13 -4.61 -14.64 -13.69
CA VAL A 13 -5.08 -15.58 -14.72
C VAL A 13 -4.45 -15.17 -16.04
N GLU A 14 -3.55 -15.98 -16.52
CA GLU A 14 -2.77 -15.73 -17.72
C GLU A 14 -3.35 -16.49 -18.91
N PHE A 15 -3.39 -15.84 -20.07
CA PHE A 15 -3.89 -16.40 -21.30
C PHE A 15 -2.70 -16.63 -22.26
N ASP A 16 -2.61 -17.84 -22.80
CA ASP A 16 -1.57 -18.24 -23.76
C ASP A 16 -0.11 -18.00 -23.30
N GLY A 17 0.10 -17.93 -21.97
CA GLY A 17 1.41 -17.66 -21.37
C GLY A 17 1.84 -16.19 -21.37
N ASP A 18 0.93 -15.27 -21.70
CA ASP A 18 1.19 -13.84 -21.58
C ASP A 18 0.93 -13.38 -20.12
N ILE A 19 1.99 -12.93 -19.47
CA ILE A 19 1.94 -12.42 -18.11
C ILE A 19 1.55 -10.94 -18.02
N THR A 20 1.55 -10.23 -19.16
CA THR A 20 1.28 -8.78 -19.20
C THR A 20 -0.18 -8.47 -19.50
N ASP A 21 -0.82 -9.26 -20.38
CA ASP A 21 -2.25 -9.17 -20.70
C ASP A 21 -3.04 -10.23 -19.90
N ASN A 22 -3.05 -10.08 -18.61
CA ASN A 22 -3.62 -11.01 -17.66
C ASN A 22 -4.84 -10.44 -16.92
N LEU A 23 -5.69 -11.34 -16.41
CA LEU A 23 -6.77 -10.97 -15.50
C LEU A 23 -6.30 -11.09 -14.05
N LEU A 24 -6.23 -9.98 -13.34
CA LEU A 24 -6.02 -9.98 -11.89
C LEU A 24 -7.36 -10.21 -11.20
N LEU A 25 -7.49 -11.34 -10.52
CA LEU A 25 -8.68 -11.73 -9.80
C LEU A 25 -8.42 -11.65 -8.29
N PHE A 26 -9.10 -10.74 -7.62
CA PHE A 26 -9.02 -10.57 -6.18
C PHE A 26 -10.25 -11.17 -5.53
N THR A 27 -10.04 -12.13 -4.65
CA THR A 27 -11.11 -12.73 -3.86
C THR A 27 -10.85 -12.42 -2.39
N SER A 28 -11.75 -11.68 -1.79
CA SER A 28 -11.66 -11.26 -0.39
C SER A 28 -12.81 -11.84 0.41
N LYS A 29 -12.67 -11.85 1.74
CA LYS A 29 -13.81 -12.11 2.62
C LYS A 29 -14.93 -11.12 2.33
N PRO A 30 -16.21 -11.52 2.51
CA PRO A 30 -17.32 -10.58 2.39
C PRO A 30 -17.07 -9.34 3.25
N VAL A 31 -17.30 -8.15 2.67
CA VAL A 31 -17.20 -6.91 3.42
C VAL A 31 -18.27 -6.88 4.52
N VAL A 32 -17.92 -6.31 5.66
CA VAL A 32 -18.88 -6.02 6.72
C VAL A 32 -20.01 -5.16 6.16
N ASP A 33 -21.25 -5.48 6.47
CA ASP A 33 -22.39 -4.71 5.99
C ASP A 33 -22.36 -3.27 6.55
N LYS A 34 -22.95 -2.33 5.82
CA LYS A 34 -22.97 -0.90 6.15
C LYS A 34 -23.47 -0.63 7.57
N ASP A 35 -24.56 -1.28 7.97
CA ASP A 35 -25.19 -1.02 9.25
C ASP A 35 -24.37 -1.61 10.42
N ALA A 36 -23.72 -2.75 10.20
CA ALA A 36 -22.76 -3.31 11.15
C ALA A 36 -21.55 -2.38 11.30
N ALA A 37 -20.99 -1.88 10.18
CA ALA A 37 -19.90 -0.91 10.20
C ALA A 37 -20.26 0.38 10.94
N ALA A 38 -21.45 0.90 10.70
CA ALA A 38 -21.95 2.09 11.39
C ALA A 38 -22.12 1.87 12.91
N ARG A 39 -22.62 0.70 13.33
CA ARG A 39 -22.70 0.34 14.74
C ARG A 39 -21.33 0.25 15.42
N GLU A 40 -20.35 -0.36 14.76
CA GLU A 40 -18.98 -0.45 15.29
C GLU A 40 -18.30 0.93 15.35
N ALA A 41 -18.48 1.78 14.34
CA ALA A 41 -18.01 3.17 14.38
C ALA A 41 -18.60 3.92 15.59
N LYS A 42 -19.90 3.84 15.79
CA LYS A 42 -20.60 4.47 16.93
C LYS A 42 -20.09 3.94 18.27
N LYS A 43 -19.91 2.63 18.39
CA LYS A 43 -19.37 1.99 19.61
C LYS A 43 -17.94 2.46 19.92
N ALA A 44 -17.14 2.70 18.88
CA ALA A 44 -15.79 3.24 18.98
C ALA A 44 -15.75 4.77 19.18
N GLY A 45 -16.90 5.45 19.27
CA GLY A 45 -16.98 6.91 19.39
C GLY A 45 -16.55 7.66 18.13
N ARG A 46 -16.71 7.04 16.96
CA ARG A 46 -16.31 7.61 15.67
C ARG A 46 -17.51 8.10 14.87
N SER A 47 -17.30 9.17 14.12
CA SER A 47 -18.22 9.57 13.04
C SER A 47 -18.24 8.51 11.95
N PHE A 48 -19.36 8.38 11.25
CA PHE A 48 -19.50 7.42 10.15
C PHE A 48 -19.90 8.14 8.87
N VAL A 49 -19.09 7.97 7.81
CA VAL A 49 -19.34 8.51 6.48
C VAL A 49 -19.56 7.34 5.53
N TYR A 50 -20.72 7.29 4.91
CA TYR A 50 -21.05 6.29 3.90
C TYR A 50 -20.91 6.89 2.50
N VAL A 51 -20.05 6.29 1.70
CA VAL A 51 -19.89 6.59 0.28
C VAL A 51 -20.64 5.51 -0.51
N ALA A 52 -21.79 5.89 -1.08
CA ALA A 52 -22.65 4.98 -1.84
C ALA A 52 -21.98 4.51 -3.15
N PRO A 53 -22.49 3.46 -3.82
CA PRO A 53 -22.09 3.14 -5.18
C PRO A 53 -22.28 4.35 -6.10
N GLY A 54 -21.27 4.67 -6.92
CA GLY A 54 -21.31 5.82 -7.84
C GLY A 54 -19.92 6.37 -8.15
N PHE A 55 -19.86 7.34 -9.06
CA PHE A 55 -18.63 8.05 -9.42
C PHE A 55 -18.57 9.39 -8.71
N TYR A 56 -17.42 9.66 -8.08
CA TYR A 56 -17.18 10.87 -7.30
C TYR A 56 -15.87 11.52 -7.75
N ASP A 57 -15.94 12.79 -8.11
CA ASP A 57 -14.80 13.62 -8.47
C ASP A 57 -14.67 14.83 -7.52
N LYS A 58 -13.83 15.80 -7.85
CA LYS A 58 -13.60 17.01 -7.04
C LYS A 58 -14.86 17.84 -6.77
N ASP A 59 -15.89 17.71 -7.60
CA ASP A 59 -17.10 18.53 -7.51
C ASP A 59 -18.20 17.88 -6.66
N ASN A 60 -18.17 16.55 -6.50
CA ASN A 60 -19.21 15.82 -5.77
C ASN A 60 -18.67 14.83 -4.71
N MET A 61 -17.38 14.84 -4.44
CA MET A 61 -16.76 13.93 -3.46
C MET A 61 -17.32 14.19 -2.04
N PRO A 62 -17.91 13.18 -1.36
CA PRO A 62 -18.57 13.38 -0.08
C PRO A 62 -17.60 13.70 1.06
N ILE A 63 -16.33 13.31 0.91
CA ILE A 63 -15.25 13.61 1.85
C ILE A 63 -13.92 13.50 1.13
N GLY A 64 -13.06 14.51 1.25
CA GLY A 64 -11.68 14.49 0.73
C GLY A 64 -10.67 14.47 1.87
N LYS A 65 -10.75 15.41 2.82
CA LYS A 65 -9.94 15.45 4.04
C LYS A 65 -10.72 14.83 5.20
N ILE A 66 -10.19 13.75 5.76
CA ILE A 66 -10.88 12.94 6.76
C ILE A 66 -10.54 13.45 8.16
N PRO A 67 -11.52 13.85 8.98
CA PRO A 67 -11.28 14.28 10.34
C PRO A 67 -10.87 13.12 11.27
N SER A 68 -10.28 13.46 12.43
CA SER A 68 -10.04 12.49 13.50
C SER A 68 -11.33 11.79 13.95
N SER A 69 -11.20 10.58 14.45
CA SER A 69 -12.30 9.75 14.95
C SER A 69 -13.41 9.56 13.93
N THR A 70 -13.02 9.19 12.70
CA THR A 70 -13.95 8.97 11.57
C THR A 70 -13.74 7.59 10.94
N THR A 71 -14.84 6.91 10.67
CA THR A 71 -14.88 5.74 9.80
C THR A 71 -15.53 6.11 8.48
N VAL A 72 -14.82 5.96 7.38
CA VAL A 72 -15.31 6.11 6.01
C VAL A 72 -15.59 4.72 5.45
N TYR A 73 -16.81 4.46 5.05
CA TYR A 73 -17.20 3.20 4.42
C TYR A 73 -17.40 3.41 2.92
N LEU A 74 -16.53 2.83 2.12
CA LEU A 74 -16.62 2.84 0.67
C LEU A 74 -17.41 1.62 0.19
N ALA A 75 -18.66 1.82 -0.22
CA ALA A 75 -19.50 0.72 -0.69
C ALA A 75 -18.91 0.06 -1.94
N PRO A 76 -19.14 -1.24 -2.17
CA PRO A 76 -18.87 -1.85 -3.46
C PRO A 76 -19.51 -1.04 -4.60
N GLY A 77 -18.73 -0.73 -5.64
CA GLY A 77 -19.17 0.12 -6.75
C GLY A 77 -19.04 1.62 -6.52
N SER A 78 -18.49 2.09 -5.40
CA SER A 78 -18.04 3.48 -5.27
C SER A 78 -16.68 3.66 -5.95
N TYR A 79 -16.55 4.70 -6.73
CA TYR A 79 -15.31 5.11 -7.40
C TYR A 79 -15.01 6.56 -7.10
N ILE A 80 -13.87 6.82 -6.48
CA ILE A 80 -13.41 8.18 -6.16
C ILE A 80 -12.29 8.56 -7.12
N ASP A 81 -12.56 9.50 -8.02
CA ASP A 81 -11.56 10.18 -8.85
C ASP A 81 -10.96 11.34 -8.06
N GLY A 82 -10.10 10.99 -7.12
CA GLY A 82 -9.47 11.95 -6.21
C GLY A 82 -8.71 11.26 -5.10
N THR A 83 -8.22 12.05 -4.17
CA THR A 83 -7.43 11.59 -3.02
C THR A 83 -8.23 11.67 -1.72
N LEU A 84 -8.26 10.60 -0.96
CA LEU A 84 -8.71 10.63 0.44
C LEU A 84 -7.52 10.96 1.34
N ALA A 85 -7.52 12.14 1.94
CA ALA A 85 -6.44 12.66 2.74
C ALA A 85 -6.65 12.40 4.24
N ILE A 86 -5.73 11.63 4.84
CA ILE A 86 -5.63 11.41 6.29
C ILE A 86 -4.41 12.19 6.78
N GLU A 87 -4.61 13.44 7.19
CA GLU A 87 -3.53 14.37 7.53
C GLU A 87 -3.73 15.01 8.91
N ASP A 88 -2.68 14.94 9.73
CA ASP A 88 -2.63 15.56 11.08
C ASP A 88 -3.79 15.10 12.00
N VAL A 89 -4.20 13.83 11.87
CA VAL A 89 -5.39 13.27 12.56
C VAL A 89 -5.07 11.95 13.26
N LYS A 90 -6.06 11.45 13.99
CA LYS A 90 -5.97 10.15 14.68
C LYS A 90 -7.29 9.40 14.64
N ASP A 91 -7.21 8.08 14.88
CA ASP A 91 -8.37 7.20 15.01
C ASP A 91 -9.27 7.18 13.77
N VAL A 92 -8.65 7.03 12.60
CA VAL A 92 -9.34 7.02 11.30
C VAL A 92 -9.40 5.61 10.73
N SER A 93 -10.52 5.24 10.14
CA SER A 93 -10.65 4.02 9.35
C SER A 93 -11.27 4.30 8.00
N ILE A 94 -10.67 3.76 6.93
CA ILE A 94 -11.30 3.62 5.60
C ILE A 94 -11.54 2.14 5.39
N ILE A 95 -12.79 1.73 5.21
CA ILE A 95 -13.15 0.33 5.05
C ILE A 95 -14.12 0.14 3.87
N GLY A 96 -14.16 -1.05 3.31
CA GLY A 96 -15.12 -1.36 2.26
C GLY A 96 -14.52 -2.01 1.03
N ARG A 97 -15.14 -1.81 -0.14
CA ARG A 97 -14.68 -2.37 -1.44
C ARG A 97 -14.78 -1.33 -2.57
N GLY A 98 -14.61 -0.04 -2.23
CA GLY A 98 -14.56 1.03 -3.20
C GLY A 98 -13.18 1.18 -3.84
N VAL A 99 -13.12 2.03 -4.85
CA VAL A 99 -11.91 2.36 -5.61
C VAL A 99 -11.56 3.83 -5.39
N CYS A 100 -10.30 4.11 -5.06
CA CYS A 100 -9.75 5.47 -4.95
C CYS A 100 -8.62 5.62 -5.97
N ARG A 101 -8.93 6.19 -7.13
CA ARG A 101 -7.98 6.33 -8.23
C ARG A 101 -8.14 7.67 -8.92
N PRO A 102 -7.27 8.65 -8.61
CA PRO A 102 -7.33 9.95 -9.26
C PRO A 102 -6.97 9.84 -10.75
N SER A 103 -7.69 10.56 -11.59
CA SER A 103 -7.38 10.71 -13.01
C SER A 103 -6.14 11.57 -13.25
N SER A 104 -5.74 12.37 -12.25
CA SER A 104 -4.53 13.18 -12.25
C SER A 104 -3.84 13.08 -10.88
N GLY A 105 -2.54 12.80 -10.88
CA GLY A 105 -1.79 12.48 -9.66
C GLY A 105 -1.69 10.96 -9.42
N TYR A 106 -1.13 10.58 -8.28
CA TYR A 106 -0.82 9.18 -7.97
C TYR A 106 -1.51 8.69 -6.70
N GLU A 107 -1.82 9.57 -5.75
CA GLU A 107 -2.27 9.15 -4.43
C GLU A 107 -3.79 8.93 -4.40
N GLY A 108 -4.23 7.69 -4.31
CA GLY A 108 -5.63 7.36 -4.04
C GLY A 108 -6.02 7.63 -2.58
N VAL A 109 -5.11 7.30 -1.68
CA VAL A 109 -5.17 7.61 -0.24
C VAL A 109 -3.78 8.04 0.19
N HIS A 110 -3.66 8.95 1.15
CA HIS A 110 -2.40 9.16 1.86
C HIS A 110 -2.60 9.29 3.37
N VAL A 111 -1.56 8.90 4.13
CA VAL A 111 -1.56 8.96 5.59
C VAL A 111 -0.35 9.78 6.03
N HIS A 112 -0.58 11.04 6.37
CA HIS A 112 0.48 11.98 6.71
C HIS A 112 0.33 12.49 8.15
N ARG A 113 1.40 12.40 8.95
CA ARG A 113 1.46 12.90 10.34
C ARG A 113 0.27 12.48 11.20
N SER A 114 -0.15 11.22 11.00
CA SER A 114 -1.38 10.69 11.58
C SER A 114 -1.11 9.45 12.44
N ARG A 115 -2.07 9.08 13.29
CA ARG A 115 -1.92 7.95 14.23
C ARG A 115 -3.15 7.08 14.29
N ASN A 116 -2.95 5.78 14.52
CA ASN A 116 -4.01 4.79 14.66
C ASN A 116 -4.97 4.82 13.46
N VAL A 117 -4.43 4.44 12.29
CA VAL A 117 -5.15 4.45 11.01
C VAL A 117 -5.33 3.03 10.51
N LEU A 118 -6.53 2.69 10.08
CA LEU A 118 -6.86 1.43 9.41
C LEU A 118 -7.39 1.71 8.00
N ILE A 119 -6.83 1.03 7.01
CA ILE A 119 -7.36 0.98 5.65
C ILE A 119 -7.61 -0.48 5.31
N ASP A 120 -8.86 -0.86 5.02
CA ASP A 120 -9.25 -2.25 4.82
C ASP A 120 -10.12 -2.45 3.58
N GLY A 121 -9.66 -3.29 2.69
CA GLY A 121 -10.42 -3.85 1.59
C GLY A 121 -10.59 -2.99 0.35
N VAL A 122 -9.98 -1.83 0.28
CA VAL A 122 -10.14 -0.89 -0.83
C VAL A 122 -9.09 -1.10 -1.93
N THR A 123 -9.43 -0.71 -3.14
CA THR A 123 -8.49 -0.63 -4.25
C THR A 123 -8.06 0.83 -4.46
N LEU A 124 -6.78 1.08 -4.62
CA LEU A 124 -6.22 2.43 -4.75
C LEU A 124 -5.04 2.47 -5.73
N CYS A 125 -4.60 3.66 -6.14
CA CYS A 125 -3.36 3.79 -6.88
C CYS A 125 -2.16 3.58 -5.97
N THR A 126 -1.88 4.57 -5.12
CA THR A 126 -0.77 4.55 -4.17
C THR A 126 -1.24 5.01 -2.79
N CYS A 127 -0.54 4.60 -1.74
CA CYS A 127 -0.83 5.01 -0.38
C CYS A 127 0.48 5.30 0.39
N PRO A 128 1.06 6.49 0.24
CA PRO A 128 2.22 6.87 1.05
C PRO A 128 1.83 7.11 2.51
N VAL A 129 2.66 6.57 3.41
CA VAL A 129 2.58 6.75 4.87
C VAL A 129 3.77 7.59 5.31
N GLY A 130 3.55 8.86 5.66
CA GLY A 130 4.60 9.80 6.01
C GLY A 130 4.45 10.40 7.41
N GLY A 131 5.52 10.37 8.23
CA GLY A 131 5.54 10.96 9.56
C GLY A 131 4.47 10.41 10.51
N SER A 132 4.06 9.16 10.34
CA SER A 132 2.87 8.57 10.96
C SER A 132 3.22 7.41 11.89
N ASP A 133 2.28 7.02 12.75
CA ASP A 133 2.49 5.95 13.73
C ASP A 133 1.23 5.09 13.89
N GLY A 134 1.39 3.76 13.90
CA GLY A 134 0.27 2.83 14.06
C GLY A 134 -0.67 2.82 12.85
N VAL A 135 -0.15 2.51 11.66
CA VAL A 135 -0.91 2.44 10.41
C VAL A 135 -1.04 1.00 9.95
N THR A 136 -2.26 0.55 9.68
CA THR A 136 -2.53 -0.79 9.14
C THR A 136 -3.25 -0.68 7.79
N LEU A 137 -2.70 -1.33 6.78
CA LEU A 137 -3.38 -1.61 5.52
C LEU A 137 -3.64 -3.12 5.45
N HIS A 138 -4.90 -3.50 5.38
CA HIS A 138 -5.33 -4.89 5.31
C HIS A 138 -6.19 -5.13 4.08
N ASP A 139 -5.92 -6.21 3.33
CA ASP A 139 -6.69 -6.59 2.14
C ASP A 139 -6.82 -5.44 1.10
N VAL A 140 -5.77 -4.63 0.97
CA VAL A 140 -5.70 -3.46 0.07
C VAL A 140 -5.05 -3.85 -1.24
N HIS A 141 -5.58 -3.35 -2.36
CA HIS A 141 -4.99 -3.51 -3.68
C HIS A 141 -4.44 -2.16 -4.16
N SER A 142 -3.11 -2.09 -4.36
CA SER A 142 -2.43 -0.92 -4.93
C SER A 142 -2.09 -1.21 -6.39
N ILE A 143 -2.70 -0.45 -7.30
CA ILE A 143 -2.51 -0.61 -8.74
C ILE A 143 -2.27 0.75 -9.36
N SER A 144 -1.04 1.04 -9.75
CA SER A 144 -0.65 2.33 -10.28
C SER A 144 -0.29 2.29 -11.77
N HIS A 145 -0.48 3.40 -12.43
CA HIS A 145 -0.07 3.73 -13.79
C HIS A 145 -0.31 5.23 -13.99
N PRO A 146 0.51 5.97 -14.68
CA PRO A 146 1.76 5.65 -15.39
C PRO A 146 3.01 5.71 -14.50
N SER A 147 4.21 5.81 -15.09
CA SER A 147 5.53 5.85 -14.45
C SER A 147 5.62 6.74 -13.20
N TRP A 148 6.53 6.43 -12.28
CA TRP A 148 6.68 7.03 -10.93
C TRP A 148 5.51 6.73 -10.00
N GLY A 149 4.80 5.66 -10.26
CA GLY A 149 3.66 5.23 -9.46
C GLY A 149 4.06 4.19 -8.43
N ASP A 150 4.86 4.57 -7.42
CA ASP A 150 5.16 3.69 -6.31
C ASP A 150 3.87 3.25 -5.59
N GLY A 151 3.90 2.11 -4.94
CA GLY A 151 2.72 1.56 -4.27
C GLY A 151 2.53 2.05 -2.84
N LEU A 152 3.06 1.27 -1.91
CA LEU A 152 2.87 1.45 -0.47
C LEU A 152 4.18 1.91 0.19
N ASN A 153 4.41 3.20 0.20
CA ASN A 153 5.65 3.78 0.71
C ASN A 153 5.56 4.17 2.18
N VAL A 154 6.68 4.02 2.89
CA VAL A 154 6.83 4.48 4.28
C VAL A 154 7.93 5.54 4.32
N PHE A 155 7.62 6.72 4.85
CA PHE A 155 8.57 7.81 5.07
C PHE A 155 8.57 8.22 6.54
N ALA A 156 9.73 8.17 7.23
CA ALA A 156 9.88 8.64 8.61
C ALA A 156 8.71 8.21 9.55
N SER A 157 8.29 6.95 9.49
CA SER A 157 7.10 6.46 10.17
C SER A 157 7.40 5.21 11.01
N SER A 158 6.51 4.89 11.94
CA SER A 158 6.68 3.75 12.84
C SER A 158 5.40 2.91 12.97
N ASN A 159 5.57 1.61 13.31
CA ASN A 159 4.47 0.70 13.56
C ASN A 159 3.49 0.60 12.37
N VAL A 160 4.04 0.31 11.18
CA VAL A 160 3.26 0.15 9.96
C VAL A 160 3.11 -1.34 9.63
N LEU A 161 1.87 -1.76 9.42
CA LEU A 161 1.53 -3.13 9.04
C LEU A 161 0.83 -3.15 7.68
N TYR A 162 1.37 -3.92 6.77
CA TYR A 162 0.73 -4.35 5.53
C TYR A 162 0.40 -5.83 5.64
N ASP A 163 -0.87 -6.19 5.62
CA ASP A 163 -1.30 -7.58 5.69
C ASP A 163 -2.27 -7.91 4.56
N ARG A 164 -1.99 -8.97 3.81
CA ARG A 164 -2.80 -9.42 2.66
C ARG A 164 -2.96 -8.34 1.58
N VAL A 165 -1.94 -7.52 1.36
CA VAL A 165 -1.98 -6.52 0.29
C VAL A 165 -1.57 -7.12 -1.05
N PHE A 166 -2.07 -6.55 -2.12
CA PHE A 166 -1.63 -6.79 -3.48
C PHE A 166 -1.08 -5.48 -4.07
N CYS A 167 0.10 -5.53 -4.64
CA CYS A 167 0.71 -4.40 -5.31
C CYS A 167 1.06 -4.78 -6.76
N ARG A 168 0.52 -4.04 -7.74
CA ARG A 168 1.05 -3.98 -9.10
C ARG A 168 1.33 -2.53 -9.46
N ASN A 169 2.59 -2.16 -9.46
CA ASN A 169 3.00 -0.77 -9.53
C ASN A 169 3.96 -0.52 -10.69
N SER A 170 3.86 0.67 -11.24
CA SER A 170 4.70 1.15 -12.34
C SER A 170 6.02 1.78 -11.86
N ASP A 171 6.34 1.59 -10.59
CA ASP A 171 7.59 1.87 -9.90
C ASP A 171 7.66 0.95 -8.66
N ASP A 172 8.40 1.29 -7.61
CA ASP A 172 8.55 0.46 -6.42
C ASP A 172 7.20 0.04 -5.80
N CYS A 173 6.98 -1.25 -5.57
CA CYS A 173 5.74 -1.70 -4.92
C CYS A 173 5.66 -1.26 -3.46
N THR A 174 6.78 -1.33 -2.73
CA THR A 174 6.88 -0.84 -1.36
C THR A 174 8.27 -0.34 -1.05
N THR A 175 8.33 0.78 -0.35
CA THR A 175 9.60 1.36 0.09
C THR A 175 9.60 1.66 1.58
N ALA A 176 10.79 1.66 2.17
CA ALA A 176 11.02 2.19 3.51
C ALA A 176 12.15 3.22 3.44
N TYR A 177 11.78 4.49 3.41
CA TYR A 177 12.70 5.62 3.36
C TYR A 177 12.65 6.40 4.68
N ALA A 178 13.80 6.81 5.17
CA ALA A 178 13.88 7.72 6.33
C ALA A 178 13.40 9.12 5.96
N THR A 179 14.17 10.16 6.19
CA THR A 179 13.80 11.53 5.79
C THR A 179 13.55 11.62 4.28
N ARG A 180 12.30 11.91 3.88
CA ARG A 180 11.92 12.05 2.48
C ARG A 180 10.63 12.88 2.33
N LYS A 181 10.49 13.61 1.23
CA LYS A 181 9.28 14.38 0.84
C LYS A 181 8.73 15.29 1.95
N GLY A 182 9.62 15.90 2.76
CA GLY A 182 9.22 16.78 3.87
C GLY A 182 8.84 16.06 5.17
N PHE A 183 8.94 14.75 5.22
CA PHE A 183 8.88 13.98 6.46
C PHE A 183 10.30 13.72 6.96
N GLU A 184 10.59 14.14 8.19
CA GLU A 184 11.92 14.01 8.77
C GLU A 184 11.95 12.94 9.85
N GLY A 185 13.00 12.10 9.83
CA GLY A 185 13.28 11.12 10.87
C GLY A 185 13.45 9.70 10.37
N SER A 186 13.41 8.80 11.31
CA SER A 186 13.70 7.38 11.15
C SER A 186 12.45 6.54 10.84
N VAL A 187 12.67 5.32 10.34
CA VAL A 187 11.61 4.30 10.17
C VAL A 187 11.83 3.18 11.17
N HIS A 188 10.77 2.79 11.88
CA HIS A 188 10.83 1.72 12.87
C HIS A 188 9.64 0.79 12.79
N ASN A 189 9.89 -0.53 12.93
CA ASN A 189 8.85 -1.53 13.07
C ASN A 189 7.83 -1.51 11.92
N VAL A 190 8.31 -1.81 10.71
CA VAL A 190 7.46 -2.02 9.52
C VAL A 190 7.35 -3.51 9.25
N ARG A 191 6.14 -3.98 9.05
CA ARG A 191 5.88 -5.37 8.73
C ARG A 191 4.98 -5.48 7.49
N MET A 192 5.37 -6.37 6.57
CA MET A 192 4.50 -6.83 5.49
C MET A 192 4.34 -8.34 5.60
N THR A 193 3.11 -8.85 5.48
CA THR A 193 2.84 -10.28 5.60
C THR A 193 1.72 -10.73 4.65
N ASN A 194 1.77 -11.99 4.23
CA ASN A 194 0.73 -12.65 3.41
C ASN A 194 0.40 -11.87 2.13
N SER A 195 1.37 -11.27 1.47
CA SER A 195 1.13 -10.27 0.43
C SER A 195 1.72 -10.69 -0.92
N THR A 196 1.21 -10.07 -1.98
CA THR A 196 1.62 -10.36 -3.35
C THR A 196 2.10 -9.09 -4.02
N LEU A 197 3.27 -9.13 -4.66
CA LEU A 197 3.92 -7.99 -5.28
C LEU A 197 4.19 -8.25 -6.75
N TRP A 198 4.01 -7.23 -7.58
CA TRP A 198 4.30 -7.20 -9.00
C TRP A 198 4.86 -5.84 -9.37
N ALA A 199 6.15 -5.75 -9.61
CA ALA A 199 6.80 -4.52 -10.04
C ALA A 199 6.89 -4.52 -11.57
N ASP A 200 6.09 -3.70 -12.23
CA ASP A 200 6.20 -3.49 -13.68
C ASP A 200 7.50 -2.75 -14.03
N VAL A 201 8.07 -1.99 -13.09
CA VAL A 201 9.39 -1.35 -13.12
C VAL A 201 9.95 -1.28 -11.70
N ALA A 202 11.25 -1.16 -11.53
CA ALA A 202 11.99 -0.99 -10.29
C ALA A 202 11.87 -2.19 -9.32
N HIS A 203 11.43 -1.99 -8.08
CA HIS A 203 11.59 -2.99 -7.04
C HIS A 203 10.27 -3.44 -6.42
N PRO A 204 10.07 -4.72 -6.17
CA PRO A 204 9.03 -5.19 -5.27
C PRO A 204 9.21 -4.68 -3.84
N ILE A 205 10.44 -4.71 -3.30
CA ILE A 205 10.77 -4.20 -1.96
C ILE A 205 12.06 -3.39 -2.03
N PHE A 206 12.00 -2.12 -1.63
CA PHE A 206 13.17 -1.25 -1.59
C PHE A 206 13.33 -0.55 -0.24
N ILE A 207 14.50 -0.68 0.37
CA ILE A 207 14.82 -0.17 1.71
C ILE A 207 16.02 0.76 1.63
N GLY A 208 15.90 1.96 2.17
CA GLY A 208 17.00 2.91 2.25
C GLY A 208 16.99 3.95 1.13
N ILE A 209 18.15 4.27 0.56
CA ILE A 209 18.52 5.31 -0.41
C ILE A 209 18.24 6.74 0.06
N HIS A 210 17.05 7.02 0.61
CA HIS A 210 16.66 8.36 1.05
C HIS A 210 16.68 8.49 2.57
N GLY A 211 17.31 9.56 3.03
CA GLY A 211 17.47 9.92 4.43
C GLY A 211 17.94 11.37 4.58
N ASN A 212 18.52 11.70 5.72
CA ASN A 212 19.10 13.00 5.98
C ASN A 212 20.62 12.92 5.84
N SER A 213 21.20 13.60 4.85
CA SER A 213 22.65 13.59 4.61
C SER A 213 23.46 14.26 5.73
N ASP A 214 22.85 15.16 6.52
CA ASP A 214 23.52 15.94 7.57
C ASP A 214 23.52 15.22 8.93
N LYS A 215 22.58 14.31 9.14
CA LYS A 215 22.51 13.50 10.37
C LYS A 215 22.06 12.09 10.03
N MET A 216 22.55 11.11 10.79
CA MET A 216 22.17 9.72 10.59
C MET A 216 20.71 9.49 11.00
N ASP A 217 19.88 9.05 10.03
CA ASP A 217 18.60 8.44 10.29
C ASP A 217 18.73 6.92 10.38
N SER A 218 17.72 6.26 10.94
CA SER A 218 17.71 4.80 11.11
C SER A 218 16.48 4.18 10.46
N ILE A 219 16.67 3.05 9.80
CA ILE A 219 15.62 2.19 9.26
C ILE A 219 15.77 0.84 9.94
N VAL A 220 14.96 0.56 10.95
CA VAL A 220 15.21 -0.56 11.89
C VAL A 220 13.96 -1.39 12.17
N GLY A 221 14.14 -2.70 12.23
CA GLY A 221 13.09 -3.62 12.62
C GLY A 221 12.05 -3.83 11.53
N LEU A 222 12.50 -4.11 10.31
CA LEU A 222 11.63 -4.41 9.18
C LEU A 222 11.48 -5.92 9.01
N ARG A 223 10.25 -6.39 8.79
CA ARG A 223 9.99 -7.80 8.54
C ARG A 223 9.02 -7.98 7.37
N TYR A 224 9.48 -8.74 6.38
CA TYR A 224 8.70 -9.19 5.22
C TYR A 224 8.55 -10.71 5.32
N ASP A 225 7.31 -11.19 5.45
CA ASP A 225 7.01 -12.57 5.80
C ASP A 225 5.86 -13.12 4.96
N ASN A 226 6.07 -14.27 4.33
CA ASN A 226 5.08 -14.91 3.46
C ASN A 226 4.65 -14.01 2.29
N ILE A 227 5.61 -13.67 1.42
CA ILE A 227 5.42 -12.79 0.27
C ILE A 227 5.61 -13.55 -1.04
N ASP A 228 4.68 -13.36 -1.97
CA ASP A 228 4.79 -13.78 -3.35
C ASP A 228 5.18 -12.59 -4.24
N ILE A 229 6.33 -12.66 -4.89
CA ILE A 229 6.75 -11.70 -5.91
C ILE A 229 6.54 -12.37 -7.27
N LEU A 230 5.48 -11.98 -7.99
CA LEU A 230 5.09 -12.61 -9.24
C LEU A 230 5.88 -12.10 -10.43
N CYS A 231 6.33 -10.84 -10.39
CA CYS A 231 7.11 -10.24 -11.45
C CYS A 231 7.99 -9.10 -10.93
N GLN A 232 9.18 -8.99 -11.53
CA GLN A 232 10.03 -7.81 -11.45
C GLN A 232 10.60 -7.55 -12.85
N ALA A 233 10.10 -6.51 -13.51
CA ALA A 233 10.37 -6.20 -14.90
C ALA A 233 11.24 -4.94 -15.08
N GLU A 234 12.26 -4.75 -14.22
CA GLU A 234 13.23 -3.67 -14.32
C GLU A 234 14.20 -3.92 -15.49
N PRO A 235 14.19 -3.09 -16.54
CA PRO A 235 15.06 -3.29 -17.72
C PRO A 235 16.48 -2.76 -17.52
N GLN A 236 16.77 -1.96 -16.53
CA GLN A 236 18.08 -1.35 -16.32
C GLN A 236 19.08 -2.38 -15.83
N ILE A 237 20.15 -2.57 -16.58
CA ILE A 237 21.24 -3.51 -16.24
C ILE A 237 21.94 -3.03 -14.95
N ASP A 238 22.28 -3.98 -14.07
CA ASP A 238 22.95 -3.74 -12.79
C ASP A 238 22.16 -2.84 -11.82
N TYR A 239 20.86 -2.68 -12.03
CA TYR A 239 19.97 -2.08 -11.05
C TYR A 239 19.63 -3.07 -9.93
N GLN A 240 19.20 -2.59 -8.77
CA GLN A 240 18.92 -3.49 -7.64
C GLN A 240 17.78 -4.47 -7.96
N GLY A 241 17.77 -5.60 -7.28
CA GLY A 241 16.82 -6.69 -7.52
C GLY A 241 15.51 -6.60 -6.73
N CYS A 242 14.87 -7.75 -6.57
CA CYS A 242 13.56 -7.85 -5.91
C CYS A 242 13.55 -7.41 -4.45
N LEU A 243 14.63 -7.73 -3.71
CA LEU A 243 14.82 -7.40 -2.30
C LEU A 243 16.05 -6.50 -2.22
N ALA A 244 15.84 -5.19 -2.33
CA ALA A 244 16.92 -4.23 -2.44
C ALA A 244 17.10 -3.42 -1.15
N ILE A 245 18.35 -3.34 -0.69
CA ILE A 245 18.75 -2.51 0.45
C ILE A 245 19.87 -1.58 -0.01
N ASN A 246 19.61 -0.29 0.05
CA ASN A 246 20.59 0.75 -0.24
C ASN A 246 20.65 1.76 0.92
N ALA A 247 21.65 1.66 1.77
CA ALA A 247 21.84 2.53 2.92
C ALA A 247 22.43 3.92 2.52
N GLY A 248 21.80 4.57 1.52
CA GLY A 248 22.18 5.91 1.07
C GLY A 248 21.83 7.02 2.07
N ASP A 249 22.21 8.25 1.75
CA ASP A 249 21.91 9.46 2.52
C ASP A 249 22.20 9.33 4.04
N ASN A 250 23.32 8.69 4.40
CA ASN A 250 23.75 8.50 5.79
C ASN A 250 22.77 7.67 6.67
N ASN A 251 21.99 6.78 6.08
CA ASN A 251 21.08 5.90 6.82
C ASN A 251 21.80 4.74 7.53
N LEU A 252 21.36 4.42 8.74
CA LEU A 252 21.64 3.13 9.37
C LEU A 252 20.48 2.16 9.06
N VAL A 253 20.72 1.13 8.26
CA VAL A 253 19.74 0.04 8.04
C VAL A 253 20.11 -1.15 8.92
N LYS A 254 19.17 -1.61 9.75
CA LYS A 254 19.43 -2.69 10.72
C LYS A 254 18.19 -3.52 11.02
N ASP A 255 18.40 -4.78 11.39
CA ASP A 255 17.35 -5.72 11.82
C ASP A 255 16.25 -5.86 10.74
N VAL A 256 16.66 -6.16 9.50
CA VAL A 256 15.78 -6.47 8.37
C VAL A 256 15.67 -7.97 8.19
N VAL A 257 14.46 -8.49 8.12
CA VAL A 257 14.20 -9.93 7.97
C VAL A 257 13.29 -10.16 6.77
N PHE A 258 13.74 -11.02 5.86
CA PHE A 258 12.94 -11.60 4.78
C PHE A 258 12.73 -13.07 5.09
N ASP A 259 11.49 -13.52 5.20
CA ASP A 259 11.15 -14.88 5.59
C ASP A 259 10.05 -15.43 4.69
N ASN A 260 10.21 -16.64 4.18
CA ASN A 260 9.24 -17.28 3.30
C ASN A 260 8.86 -16.41 2.08
N ILE A 261 9.86 -15.99 1.29
CA ILE A 261 9.69 -15.20 0.07
C ILE A 261 9.76 -16.13 -1.13
N ARG A 262 8.77 -16.05 -2.02
CA ARG A 262 8.72 -16.76 -3.31
C ARG A 262 8.82 -15.74 -4.44
N ILE A 263 9.69 -16.00 -5.41
CA ILE A 263 9.99 -15.04 -6.48
C ILE A 263 9.86 -15.74 -7.83
N GLU A 264 9.10 -15.13 -8.74
CA GLU A 264 8.87 -15.59 -10.10
C GLU A 264 9.18 -14.46 -11.11
N ASN A 265 9.40 -14.78 -12.37
CA ASN A 265 9.51 -13.86 -13.50
C ASN A 265 10.38 -12.60 -13.24
N ILE A 266 11.66 -12.79 -12.99
CA ILE A 266 12.61 -11.70 -12.72
C ILE A 266 13.47 -11.38 -13.93
N MET A 267 13.72 -10.10 -14.18
CA MET A 267 14.68 -9.62 -15.21
C MET A 267 16.07 -9.36 -14.63
N GLN A 268 16.16 -8.99 -13.38
CA GLN A 268 17.42 -8.66 -12.67
C GLN A 268 17.69 -9.63 -11.50
N GLY A 269 18.72 -9.35 -10.69
CA GLY A 269 19.05 -10.18 -9.55
C GLY A 269 17.97 -10.25 -8.48
N CYS A 270 17.93 -11.34 -7.72
CA CYS A 270 16.91 -11.49 -6.68
C CYS A 270 17.17 -10.59 -5.47
N ILE A 271 18.43 -10.45 -5.07
CA ILE A 271 18.83 -9.75 -3.82
C ILE A 271 20.03 -8.87 -4.11
N THR A 272 19.99 -7.64 -3.67
CA THR A 272 21.07 -6.65 -3.77
C THR A 272 21.15 -5.74 -2.55
#